data_ef47426a77f885f6720d412b5b062df0
#
_entry.id   ef47426a77f885f6720d412b5b062df0
#
_cell.length_a   1.000
_cell.length_b   1.000
_cell.length_c   1.000
_cell.angle_alpha   90.00
_cell.angle_beta   90.00
_cell.angle_gamma   90.00
#
_symmetry.space_group_name_H-M   'P 1'
#
loop_
_entity.id
_entity.type
_entity.pdbx_description
1 polymer ?
#
loop_
_entity_poly.entity_id
_entity_poly.type
_entity_poly.pdbx_seq_one_letter_code
_entity_poly.pdbx_strand_id
1 'polypeptide(L)'
;MSFLKIQDIHHTYFSNQTAATALADISLDIEKGEFVSFLGPSGCGKTTLLSIIAGLFPPTAGKILLENKPLKANSDLSIGYMLQQDYLFPWKTIEENILLGLKLIRKDEGLERIKTLKLLSDVGLGGTGKLYPRELSGGMRQRAALARTLAVDPKILLLDEPFSALDYQTKLKLEDLVFEILKSFGKTAVLVTHDIGEAIAMSDRIFLFSANPGSVHKTFKVPDELRELTPFHARNHPQYPILFQTIWKELESLEY
;
A
#
# COMPACT_ATOMS: atom_id res chain seq x y z
N MET A 1 -13.96 -3.16 15.87
CA MET A 1 -14.38 -1.78 15.53
C MET A 1 -13.55 -1.35 14.31
N SER A 2 -14.20 -0.83 13.28
CA SER A 2 -13.52 -0.43 12.05
C SER A 2 -12.47 0.64 12.34
N PHE A 3 -11.24 0.42 11.85
CA PHE A 3 -10.08 1.29 12.03
C PHE A 3 -10.06 2.43 11.00
N LEU A 4 -10.30 2.08 9.73
CA LEU A 4 -10.48 3.03 8.64
C LEU A 4 -11.88 2.83 8.05
N LYS A 5 -12.67 3.90 7.95
CA LYS A 5 -14.00 3.89 7.31
C LYS A 5 -13.99 4.84 6.13
N ILE A 6 -14.38 4.33 4.99
CA ILE A 6 -14.58 5.06 3.74
C ILE A 6 -16.08 5.07 3.51
N GLN A 7 -16.70 6.25 3.42
CA GLN A 7 -18.15 6.41 3.38
C GLN A 7 -18.54 7.28 2.19
N ASP A 8 -19.27 6.68 1.25
CA ASP A 8 -19.89 7.29 0.08
C ASP A 8 -18.92 8.19 -0.71
N ILE A 9 -17.70 7.70 -0.95
CA ILE A 9 -16.69 8.47 -1.67
C ILE A 9 -17.05 8.55 -3.15
N HIS A 10 -17.17 9.80 -3.62
CA HIS A 10 -17.20 10.16 -5.03
C HIS A 10 -16.02 11.06 -5.35
N HIS A 11 -15.45 10.90 -6.52
CA HIS A 11 -14.43 11.82 -6.99
C HIS A 11 -14.51 12.04 -8.50
N THR A 12 -14.60 13.30 -8.88
CA THR A 12 -14.62 13.76 -10.28
C THR A 12 -13.48 14.72 -10.50
N TYR A 13 -12.64 14.42 -11.49
CA TYR A 13 -11.63 15.34 -11.98
C TYR A 13 -12.25 16.33 -12.96
N PHE A 14 -12.00 17.60 -12.75
CA PHE A 14 -12.46 18.68 -13.63
C PHE A 14 -11.28 19.25 -14.42
N SER A 15 -11.44 19.37 -15.71
CA SER A 15 -10.56 20.13 -16.60
C SER A 15 -11.35 21.29 -17.24
N ASN A 16 -10.65 22.17 -17.96
CA ASN A 16 -11.31 23.32 -18.60
C ASN A 16 -12.44 22.94 -19.57
N GLN A 17 -12.50 21.68 -20.03
CA GLN A 17 -13.46 21.25 -21.06
C GLN A 17 -14.20 19.96 -20.72
N THR A 18 -13.78 19.21 -19.70
CA THR A 18 -14.34 17.89 -19.38
C THR A 18 -14.43 17.65 -17.88
N ALA A 19 -15.40 16.84 -17.49
CA ALA A 19 -15.48 16.26 -16.16
C ALA A 19 -15.40 14.74 -16.30
N ALA A 20 -14.48 14.12 -15.57
CA ALA A 20 -14.29 12.66 -15.57
C ALA A 20 -14.49 12.12 -14.16
N THR A 21 -15.57 11.35 -13.96
CA THR A 21 -15.83 10.69 -12.69
C THR A 21 -14.92 9.49 -12.54
N ALA A 22 -13.96 9.58 -11.63
CA ALA A 22 -13.01 8.52 -11.35
C ALA A 22 -13.55 7.50 -10.34
N LEU A 23 -14.31 7.95 -9.35
CA LEU A 23 -14.88 7.10 -8.29
C LEU A 23 -16.34 7.43 -8.05
N ALA A 24 -17.17 6.41 -7.84
CA ALA A 24 -18.57 6.54 -7.47
C ALA A 24 -18.95 5.50 -6.41
N ASP A 25 -19.68 5.96 -5.39
CA ASP A 25 -20.30 5.14 -4.33
C ASP A 25 -19.33 4.18 -3.62
N ILE A 26 -18.10 4.63 -3.33
CA ILE A 26 -17.14 3.80 -2.62
C ILE A 26 -17.43 3.84 -1.12
N SER A 27 -17.90 2.72 -0.58
CA SER A 27 -18.08 2.51 0.85
C SER A 27 -17.45 1.19 1.26
N LEU A 28 -16.44 1.25 2.15
CA LEU A 28 -15.77 0.09 2.72
C LEU A 28 -15.15 0.42 4.09
N ASP A 29 -14.86 -0.59 4.84
CA ASP A 29 -14.19 -0.49 6.13
C ASP A 29 -13.01 -1.44 6.23
N ILE A 30 -12.00 -1.05 6.99
CA ILE A 30 -10.78 -1.83 7.23
C ILE A 30 -10.56 -1.91 8.73
N GLU A 31 -10.25 -3.09 9.23
CA GLU A 31 -9.99 -3.32 10.64
C GLU A 31 -8.53 -3.00 11.00
N LYS A 32 -8.26 -2.80 12.30
CA LYS A 32 -6.90 -2.56 12.77
C LYS A 32 -6.05 -3.82 12.60
N GLY A 33 -4.86 -3.65 12.01
CA GLY A 33 -3.94 -4.74 11.74
C GLY A 33 -4.31 -5.57 10.50
N GLU A 34 -5.39 -5.22 9.80
CA GLU A 34 -5.80 -5.90 8.59
C GLU A 34 -4.94 -5.47 7.40
N PHE A 35 -4.57 -6.42 6.56
CA PHE A 35 -3.95 -6.18 5.27
C PHE A 35 -5.01 -6.38 4.17
N VAL A 36 -5.34 -5.34 3.41
CA VAL A 36 -6.32 -5.42 2.33
C VAL A 36 -5.71 -5.05 0.99
N SER A 37 -6.23 -5.63 -0.09
CA SER A 37 -5.86 -5.25 -1.45
C SER A 37 -7.02 -4.61 -2.20
N PHE A 38 -6.72 -3.55 -2.95
CA PHE A 38 -7.57 -2.98 -4.00
C PHE A 38 -7.08 -3.54 -5.33
N LEU A 39 -7.84 -4.47 -5.90
CA LEU A 39 -7.55 -5.16 -7.16
C LEU A 39 -8.48 -4.65 -8.25
N GLY A 40 -8.02 -4.59 -9.49
CA GLY A 40 -8.87 -4.24 -10.62
C GLY A 40 -8.06 -3.72 -11.82
N PRO A 41 -8.71 -3.46 -12.96
CA PRO A 41 -8.05 -3.03 -14.17
C PRO A 41 -7.37 -1.66 -14.01
N SER A 42 -6.45 -1.33 -14.93
CA SER A 42 -5.83 -0.02 -14.95
C SER A 42 -6.88 1.06 -15.19
N GLY A 43 -6.76 2.20 -14.50
CA GLY A 43 -7.69 3.32 -14.64
C GLY A 43 -9.00 3.19 -13.84
N CYS A 44 -9.26 2.10 -13.09
CA CYS A 44 -10.47 1.96 -12.29
C CYS A 44 -10.46 2.79 -10.97
N GLY A 45 -9.53 3.72 -10.78
CA GLY A 45 -9.57 4.68 -9.67
C GLY A 45 -8.87 4.24 -8.37
N LYS A 46 -8.18 3.09 -8.31
CA LYS A 46 -7.49 2.59 -7.10
C LYS A 46 -6.48 3.59 -6.53
N THR A 47 -5.57 4.10 -7.36
CA THR A 47 -4.60 5.13 -6.98
C THR A 47 -5.28 6.44 -6.57
N THR A 48 -6.41 6.81 -7.21
CA THR A 48 -7.21 7.96 -6.81
C THR A 48 -7.76 7.78 -5.40
N LEU A 49 -8.36 6.62 -5.10
CA LEU A 49 -8.85 6.32 -3.76
C LEU A 49 -7.71 6.30 -2.74
N LEU A 50 -6.57 5.70 -3.08
CA LEU A 50 -5.40 5.66 -2.21
C LEU A 50 -4.88 7.07 -1.90
N SER A 51 -4.85 7.95 -2.90
CA SER A 51 -4.44 9.36 -2.74
C SER A 51 -5.41 10.15 -1.86
N ILE A 52 -6.72 9.87 -1.95
CA ILE A 52 -7.73 10.46 -1.06
C ILE A 52 -7.53 9.96 0.37
N ILE A 53 -7.28 8.64 0.58
CA ILE A 53 -6.95 8.07 1.89
C ILE A 53 -5.67 8.69 2.44
N ALA A 54 -4.66 8.92 1.59
CA ALA A 54 -3.42 9.59 1.99
C ALA A 54 -3.61 11.08 2.38
N GLY A 55 -4.80 11.65 2.11
CA GLY A 55 -5.09 13.05 2.36
C GLY A 55 -4.37 14.01 1.40
N LEU A 56 -3.94 13.54 0.22
CA LEU A 56 -3.28 14.40 -0.78
C LEU A 56 -4.26 15.39 -1.40
N PHE A 57 -5.51 14.99 -1.55
CA PHE A 57 -6.64 15.87 -1.95
C PHE A 57 -7.96 15.31 -1.39
N PRO A 58 -8.97 16.18 -1.20
CA PRO A 58 -10.27 15.75 -0.71
C PRO A 58 -11.07 15.02 -1.81
N PRO A 59 -11.99 14.13 -1.44
CA PRO A 59 -13.00 13.62 -2.38
C PRO A 59 -13.98 14.73 -2.80
N THR A 60 -14.68 14.55 -3.92
CA THR A 60 -15.75 15.47 -4.34
C THR A 60 -16.96 15.36 -3.41
N ALA A 61 -17.28 14.16 -2.92
CA ALA A 61 -18.29 13.90 -1.90
C ALA A 61 -17.87 12.69 -1.05
N GLY A 62 -18.53 12.52 0.10
CA GLY A 62 -18.23 11.48 1.06
C GLY A 62 -17.18 11.90 2.10
N LYS A 63 -16.76 10.95 2.92
CA LYS A 63 -15.78 11.21 4.00
C LYS A 63 -14.98 9.97 4.33
N ILE A 64 -13.77 10.17 4.86
CA ILE A 64 -12.91 9.13 5.40
C ILE A 64 -12.70 9.38 6.89
N LEU A 65 -12.86 8.33 7.68
CA LEU A 65 -12.64 8.36 9.12
C LEU A 65 -11.52 7.38 9.48
N LEU A 66 -10.50 7.87 10.18
CA LEU A 66 -9.47 7.05 10.80
C LEU A 66 -9.70 7.04 12.32
N GLU A 67 -9.86 5.88 12.93
CA GLU A 67 -10.21 5.73 14.36
C GLU A 67 -11.44 6.58 14.76
N ASN A 68 -12.47 6.60 13.91
CA ASN A 68 -13.69 7.41 14.02
C ASN A 68 -13.50 8.94 13.98
N LYS A 69 -12.31 9.43 13.64
CA LYS A 69 -12.05 10.86 13.44
C LYS A 69 -11.94 11.17 11.95
N PRO A 70 -12.56 12.28 11.49
CA PRO A 70 -12.40 12.69 10.09
C PRO A 70 -10.94 12.87 9.74
N LEU A 71 -10.53 12.25 8.64
CA LEU A 71 -9.19 12.41 8.08
C LEU A 71 -9.09 13.83 7.49
N LYS A 72 -8.13 14.61 7.96
CA LYS A 72 -7.87 15.95 7.44
C LYS A 72 -6.74 15.89 6.41
N ALA A 73 -6.94 16.52 5.27
CA ALA A 73 -5.89 16.64 4.26
C ALA A 73 -4.62 17.27 4.86
N ASN A 74 -3.46 16.75 4.50
CA ASN A 74 -2.12 17.25 4.83
C ASN A 74 -1.75 17.34 6.34
N SER A 75 -2.44 16.66 7.24
CA SER A 75 -2.17 16.81 8.67
C SER A 75 -1.95 15.51 9.45
N ASP A 76 -2.12 14.35 8.84
CA ASP A 76 -2.09 13.11 9.59
C ASP A 76 -0.83 12.27 9.29
N LEU A 77 0.17 12.38 10.20
CA LEU A 77 1.38 11.54 10.19
C LEU A 77 1.09 10.05 10.45
N SER A 78 -0.17 9.70 10.71
CA SER A 78 -0.60 8.31 10.90
C SER A 78 -0.58 7.49 9.62
N ILE A 79 -0.38 8.13 8.46
CA ILE A 79 -0.42 7.50 7.15
C ILE A 79 0.97 7.49 6.53
N GLY A 80 1.46 6.29 6.22
CA GLY A 80 2.63 6.09 5.38
C GLY A 80 2.20 5.80 3.96
N TYR A 81 2.74 6.50 2.97
CA TYR A 81 2.42 6.28 1.57
C TYR A 81 3.67 5.91 0.79
N MET A 82 3.70 4.69 0.30
CA MET A 82 4.72 4.18 -0.61
C MET A 82 4.16 4.20 -2.03
N LEU A 83 4.74 5.06 -2.84
CA LEU A 83 4.38 5.25 -4.25
C LEU A 83 4.98 4.12 -5.11
N GLN A 84 4.47 3.96 -6.33
CA GLN A 84 4.94 2.96 -7.31
C GLN A 84 6.44 3.05 -7.58
N GLN A 85 6.98 4.27 -7.69
CA GLN A 85 8.43 4.52 -7.78
C GLN A 85 9.00 4.82 -6.40
N ASP A 86 10.28 4.53 -6.22
CA ASP A 86 10.95 4.71 -4.93
C ASP A 86 11.06 6.16 -4.47
N TYR A 87 11.11 7.12 -5.39
CA TYR A 87 11.26 8.57 -5.15
C TYR A 87 12.28 8.90 -4.06
N LEU A 88 13.38 8.15 -4.01
CA LEU A 88 14.51 8.49 -3.17
C LEU A 88 15.20 9.75 -3.72
N PHE A 89 15.60 10.65 -2.83
CA PHE A 89 16.34 11.85 -3.23
C PHE A 89 17.74 11.46 -3.70
N PRO A 90 18.07 11.60 -4.99
CA PRO A 90 19.31 11.09 -5.57
C PRO A 90 20.58 11.76 -5.03
N TRP A 91 20.45 12.96 -4.45
CA TRP A 91 21.55 13.72 -3.84
C TRP A 91 21.70 13.46 -2.33
N LYS A 92 20.88 12.60 -1.74
CA LYS A 92 20.94 12.18 -0.35
C LYS A 92 21.40 10.74 -0.24
N THR A 93 22.14 10.43 0.82
CA THR A 93 22.46 9.05 1.15
C THR A 93 21.19 8.28 1.54
N ILE A 94 21.26 6.95 1.60
CA ILE A 94 20.14 6.10 2.02
C ILE A 94 19.72 6.42 3.46
N GLU A 95 20.68 6.58 4.37
CA GLU A 95 20.41 7.01 5.75
C GLU A 95 19.66 8.35 5.79
N GLU A 96 20.11 9.34 5.03
CA GLU A 96 19.47 10.66 4.97
C GLU A 96 18.06 10.61 4.36
N ASN A 97 17.83 9.73 3.37
CA ASN A 97 16.52 9.49 2.79
C ASN A 97 15.56 8.91 3.83
N ILE A 98 15.98 7.91 4.59
CA ILE A 98 15.15 7.25 5.59
C ILE A 98 14.84 8.16 6.76
N LEU A 99 15.80 8.95 7.21
CA LEU A 99 15.62 9.90 8.31
C LEU A 99 14.82 11.14 7.93
N LEU A 100 14.50 11.36 6.66
CA LEU A 100 13.87 12.60 6.20
C LEU A 100 12.54 12.88 6.91
N GLY A 101 11.67 11.89 7.03
CA GLY A 101 10.38 12.03 7.71
C GLY A 101 10.53 12.44 9.17
N LEU A 102 11.48 11.82 9.88
CA LEU A 102 11.77 12.20 11.27
C LEU A 102 12.30 13.62 11.40
N LYS A 103 13.16 14.07 10.47
CA LYS A 103 13.66 15.46 10.45
C LYS A 103 12.53 16.45 10.29
N LEU A 104 11.57 16.18 9.41
CA LEU A 104 10.42 17.05 9.19
C LEU A 104 9.56 17.22 10.45
N ILE A 105 9.45 16.19 11.27
CA ILE A 105 8.69 16.21 12.54
C ILE A 105 9.58 16.50 13.76
N ARG A 106 10.85 16.85 13.56
CA ARG A 106 11.84 17.17 14.60
C ARG A 106 12.04 16.04 15.63
N LYS A 107 12.07 14.79 15.16
CA LYS A 107 12.29 13.56 15.95
C LYS A 107 13.49 12.74 15.47
N ASP A 108 14.43 13.34 14.75
CA ASP A 108 15.57 12.66 14.13
C ASP A 108 16.78 12.46 15.05
N GLU A 109 16.61 12.63 16.36
CA GLU A 109 17.63 12.48 17.37
C GLU A 109 17.31 11.36 18.38
N GLY A 110 18.32 10.95 19.14
CA GLY A 110 18.16 9.99 20.24
C GLY A 110 17.65 8.62 19.79
N LEU A 111 16.72 8.07 20.56
CA LEU A 111 16.18 6.73 20.36
C LEU A 111 15.45 6.54 19.02
N GLU A 112 14.75 7.56 18.54
CA GLU A 112 14.01 7.48 17.28
C GLU A 112 14.95 7.33 16.08
N ARG A 113 16.07 8.04 16.09
CA ARG A 113 17.13 7.87 15.09
C ARG A 113 17.69 6.45 15.10
N ILE A 114 17.99 5.90 16.29
CA ILE A 114 18.53 4.54 16.44
C ILE A 114 17.54 3.50 15.90
N LYS A 115 16.25 3.61 16.27
CA LYS A 115 15.21 2.72 15.77
C LYS A 115 15.08 2.78 14.24
N THR A 116 15.10 3.99 13.69
CA THR A 116 14.99 4.20 12.24
C THR A 116 16.18 3.63 11.49
N LEU A 117 17.40 3.76 12.01
CA LEU A 117 18.57 3.16 11.39
C LEU A 117 18.56 1.62 11.49
N LYS A 118 17.93 1.07 12.53
CA LYS A 118 17.70 -0.37 12.64
C LYS A 118 16.80 -0.88 11.49
N LEU A 119 15.82 -0.08 11.03
CA LEU A 119 14.98 -0.45 9.89
C LEU A 119 15.79 -0.81 8.63
N LEU A 120 16.97 -0.19 8.43
CA LEU A 120 17.87 -0.59 7.33
C LEU A 120 18.28 -2.05 7.44
N SER A 121 18.59 -2.52 8.63
CA SER A 121 18.94 -3.93 8.85
C SER A 121 17.70 -4.83 8.71
N ASP A 122 16.56 -4.39 9.23
CA ASP A 122 15.30 -5.12 9.18
C ASP A 122 14.81 -5.33 7.73
N VAL A 123 15.03 -4.34 6.83
CA VAL A 123 14.75 -4.48 5.40
C VAL A 123 15.90 -5.13 4.61
N GLY A 124 16.92 -5.68 5.28
CA GLY A 124 18.05 -6.33 4.65
C GLY A 124 19.01 -5.38 3.90
N LEU A 125 19.11 -4.13 4.36
CA LEU A 125 20.00 -3.09 3.82
C LEU A 125 21.08 -2.67 4.84
N GLY A 126 21.43 -3.54 5.80
CA GLY A 126 22.50 -3.26 6.76
C GLY A 126 23.80 -2.86 6.05
N GLY A 127 24.46 -1.81 6.52
CA GLY A 127 25.72 -1.31 5.94
C GLY A 127 25.58 -0.41 4.71
N THR A 128 24.37 -0.22 4.13
CA THR A 128 24.19 0.61 2.92
C THR A 128 23.87 2.08 3.22
N GLY A 129 23.79 2.48 4.48
CA GLY A 129 23.32 3.81 4.89
C GLY A 129 24.08 4.98 4.26
N LYS A 130 25.37 4.81 3.97
CA LYS A 130 26.22 5.84 3.35
C LYS A 130 26.19 5.87 1.81
N LEU A 131 25.57 4.85 1.18
CA LEU A 131 25.42 4.79 -0.26
C LEU A 131 24.36 5.77 -0.76
N TYR A 132 24.43 6.12 -2.04
CA TYR A 132 23.42 6.91 -2.73
C TYR A 132 22.46 6.00 -3.51
N PRO A 133 21.24 6.45 -3.83
CA PRO A 133 20.25 5.64 -4.57
C PRO A 133 20.77 5.01 -5.86
N ARG A 134 21.64 5.71 -6.59
CA ARG A 134 22.26 5.24 -7.85
C ARG A 134 23.16 4.01 -7.66
N GLU A 135 23.63 3.76 -6.44
CA GLU A 135 24.52 2.65 -6.11
C GLU A 135 23.74 1.39 -5.70
N LEU A 136 22.39 1.47 -5.61
CA LEU A 136 21.50 0.39 -5.23
C LEU A 136 20.80 -0.22 -6.44
N SER A 137 20.52 -1.54 -6.37
CA SER A 137 19.60 -2.20 -7.32
C SER A 137 18.16 -1.70 -7.14
N GLY A 138 17.29 -1.97 -8.12
CA GLY A 138 15.86 -1.59 -8.04
C GLY A 138 15.18 -2.11 -6.77
N GLY A 139 15.36 -3.41 -6.46
CA GLY A 139 14.79 -4.00 -5.25
C GLY A 139 15.40 -3.43 -3.95
N MET A 140 16.66 -3.03 -3.94
CA MET A 140 17.26 -2.34 -2.80
C MET A 140 16.66 -0.94 -2.63
N ARG A 141 16.41 -0.21 -3.72
CA ARG A 141 15.75 1.10 -3.64
C ARG A 141 14.31 0.99 -3.11
N GLN A 142 13.54 -0.02 -3.55
CA GLN A 142 12.20 -0.27 -3.02
C GLN A 142 12.23 -0.58 -1.52
N ARG A 143 13.18 -1.39 -1.04
CA ARG A 143 13.35 -1.65 0.39
C ARG A 143 13.73 -0.39 1.17
N ALA A 144 14.55 0.48 0.61
CA ALA A 144 14.89 1.77 1.22
C ALA A 144 13.67 2.71 1.28
N ALA A 145 12.83 2.74 0.24
CA ALA A 145 11.58 3.49 0.21
C ALA A 145 10.58 2.97 1.27
N LEU A 146 10.47 1.65 1.43
CA LEU A 146 9.68 1.03 2.51
C LEU A 146 10.19 1.47 3.89
N ALA A 147 11.50 1.37 4.15
CA ALA A 147 12.10 1.80 5.41
C ALA A 147 11.85 3.29 5.69
N ARG A 148 11.97 4.16 4.67
CA ARG A 148 11.64 5.58 4.78
C ARG A 148 10.19 5.81 5.18
N THR A 149 9.27 5.04 4.60
CA THR A 149 7.84 5.16 4.90
C THR A 149 7.51 4.67 6.31
N LEU A 150 8.17 3.60 6.77
CA LEU A 150 8.01 3.07 8.12
C LEU A 150 8.69 3.92 9.20
N ALA A 151 9.68 4.74 8.84
CA ALA A 151 10.48 5.52 9.78
C ALA A 151 9.66 6.47 10.67
N VAL A 152 8.55 6.97 10.18
CA VAL A 152 7.64 7.86 10.92
C VAL A 152 6.61 7.12 11.77
N ASP A 153 6.73 5.79 11.85
CA ASP A 153 5.84 4.89 12.60
C ASP A 153 4.34 5.08 12.27
N PRO A 154 3.95 4.98 10.98
CA PRO A 154 2.57 5.21 10.58
C PRO A 154 1.64 4.14 11.16
N LYS A 155 0.36 4.49 11.38
CA LYS A 155 -0.69 3.56 11.80
C LYS A 155 -1.21 2.70 10.65
N ILE A 156 -1.23 3.27 9.45
CA ILE A 156 -1.65 2.61 8.21
C ILE A 156 -0.61 2.85 7.13
N LEU A 157 -0.32 1.80 6.36
CA LEU A 157 0.58 1.84 5.23
C LEU A 157 -0.22 1.71 3.93
N LEU A 158 -0.04 2.66 3.03
CA LEU A 158 -0.60 2.65 1.69
C LEU A 158 0.50 2.29 0.70
N LEU A 159 0.27 1.24 -0.09
CA LEU A 159 1.24 0.67 -1.03
C LEU A 159 0.63 0.75 -2.44
N ASP A 160 1.17 1.61 -3.30
CA ASP A 160 0.70 1.80 -4.67
C ASP A 160 1.59 1.05 -5.64
N GLU A 161 1.17 -0.15 -6.06
CA GLU A 161 1.90 -1.04 -6.98
C GLU A 161 3.40 -1.21 -6.64
N PRO A 162 3.77 -1.50 -5.38
CA PRO A 162 5.16 -1.42 -4.91
C PRO A 162 6.09 -2.45 -5.55
N PHE A 163 5.54 -3.46 -6.22
CA PHE A 163 6.30 -4.58 -6.79
C PHE A 163 6.36 -4.58 -8.33
N SER A 164 5.63 -3.66 -9.00
CA SER A 164 5.40 -3.68 -10.45
C SER A 164 6.66 -3.51 -11.30
N ALA A 165 7.69 -2.83 -10.78
CA ALA A 165 8.94 -2.55 -11.49
C ALA A 165 10.06 -3.56 -11.23
N LEU A 166 9.76 -4.70 -10.57
CA LEU A 166 10.76 -5.68 -10.15
C LEU A 166 10.70 -6.95 -11.00
N ASP A 167 11.84 -7.61 -11.16
CA ASP A 167 11.90 -8.97 -11.67
C ASP A 167 11.19 -9.94 -10.72
N TYR A 168 10.71 -11.06 -11.25
CA TYR A 168 9.87 -12.01 -10.52
C TYR A 168 10.50 -12.52 -9.21
N GLN A 169 11.80 -12.85 -9.22
CA GLN A 169 12.45 -13.38 -8.01
C GLN A 169 12.61 -12.32 -6.91
N THR A 170 13.00 -11.11 -7.32
CA THR A 170 13.13 -9.96 -6.40
C THR A 170 11.75 -9.58 -5.83
N LYS A 171 10.71 -9.63 -6.66
CA LYS A 171 9.31 -9.39 -6.27
C LYS A 171 8.89 -10.34 -5.15
N LEU A 172 9.01 -11.66 -5.33
CA LEU A 172 8.62 -12.65 -4.32
C LEU A 172 9.32 -12.45 -2.97
N LYS A 173 10.64 -12.19 -3.01
CA LYS A 173 11.41 -11.91 -1.80
C LYS A 173 10.98 -10.62 -1.10
N LEU A 174 10.59 -9.61 -1.88
CA LEU A 174 10.13 -8.34 -1.31
C LEU A 174 8.73 -8.46 -0.72
N GLU A 175 7.84 -9.23 -1.35
CA GLU A 175 6.50 -9.53 -0.81
C GLU A 175 6.60 -10.22 0.55
N ASP A 176 7.43 -11.30 0.67
CA ASP A 176 7.66 -11.99 1.94
C ASP A 176 8.19 -11.01 3.00
N LEU A 177 9.20 -10.19 2.65
CA LEU A 177 9.78 -9.20 3.55
C LEU A 177 8.74 -8.16 4.03
N VAL A 178 7.94 -7.60 3.12
CA VAL A 178 6.90 -6.62 3.44
C VAL A 178 5.86 -7.24 4.36
N PHE A 179 5.41 -8.45 4.03
CA PHE A 179 4.43 -9.18 4.83
C PHE A 179 4.93 -9.43 6.26
N GLU A 180 6.14 -9.96 6.42
CA GLU A 180 6.74 -10.25 7.73
C GLU A 180 6.93 -8.97 8.56
N ILE A 181 7.42 -7.90 7.95
CA ILE A 181 7.62 -6.61 8.63
C ILE A 181 6.26 -6.06 9.10
N LEU A 182 5.26 -5.99 8.23
CA LEU A 182 3.96 -5.42 8.59
C LEU A 182 3.25 -6.25 9.66
N LYS A 183 3.34 -7.58 9.57
CA LYS A 183 2.82 -8.50 10.58
C LYS A 183 3.52 -8.34 11.94
N SER A 184 4.86 -8.24 11.94
CA SER A 184 5.65 -8.06 13.17
C SER A 184 5.39 -6.72 13.86
N PHE A 185 5.11 -5.66 13.11
CA PHE A 185 4.77 -4.33 13.64
C PHE A 185 3.26 -4.13 13.89
N GLY A 186 2.41 -5.13 13.58
CA GLY A 186 0.96 -5.05 13.74
C GLY A 186 0.33 -3.89 12.95
N LYS A 187 0.85 -3.60 11.77
CA LYS A 187 0.40 -2.47 10.95
C LYS A 187 -0.80 -2.83 10.09
N THR A 188 -1.71 -1.87 9.94
CA THR A 188 -2.77 -1.93 8.93
C THR A 188 -2.17 -1.55 7.57
N ALA A 189 -2.54 -2.27 6.50
CA ALA A 189 -2.01 -1.97 5.17
C ALA A 189 -3.09 -2.02 4.09
N VAL A 190 -2.94 -1.16 3.08
CA VAL A 190 -3.72 -1.17 1.85
C VAL A 190 -2.77 -1.29 0.67
N LEU A 191 -2.88 -2.36 -0.09
CA LEU A 191 -2.13 -2.62 -1.31
C LEU A 191 -3.00 -2.32 -2.52
N VAL A 192 -2.55 -1.43 -3.39
CA VAL A 192 -3.09 -1.30 -4.75
C VAL A 192 -2.27 -2.17 -5.67
N THR A 193 -2.93 -3.04 -6.40
CA THR A 193 -2.29 -3.91 -7.39
C THR A 193 -3.25 -4.28 -8.53
N HIS A 194 -2.71 -4.68 -9.65
CA HIS A 194 -3.42 -5.33 -10.76
C HIS A 194 -3.08 -6.84 -10.84
N ASP A 195 -2.23 -7.35 -9.94
CA ASP A 195 -1.82 -8.75 -9.89
C ASP A 195 -2.66 -9.52 -8.85
N ILE A 196 -3.48 -10.46 -9.33
CA ILE A 196 -4.30 -11.34 -8.49
C ILE A 196 -3.44 -12.13 -7.51
N GLY A 197 -2.25 -12.55 -7.96
CA GLY A 197 -1.33 -13.34 -7.16
C GLY A 197 -0.80 -12.60 -5.95
N GLU A 198 -0.44 -11.31 -6.12
CA GLU A 198 -0.07 -10.43 -5.02
C GLU A 198 -1.23 -10.24 -4.04
N ALA A 199 -2.42 -9.92 -4.58
CA ALA A 199 -3.60 -9.67 -3.76
C ALA A 199 -3.94 -10.88 -2.86
N ILE A 200 -3.92 -12.10 -3.41
CA ILE A 200 -4.20 -13.33 -2.64
C ILE A 200 -3.10 -13.61 -1.61
N ALA A 201 -1.84 -13.48 -2.02
CA ALA A 201 -0.72 -13.91 -1.19
C ALA A 201 -0.46 -13.00 0.01
N MET A 202 -0.88 -11.72 -0.06
CA MET A 202 -0.56 -10.72 0.95
C MET A 202 -1.75 -10.27 1.79
N SER A 203 -3.00 -10.54 1.39
CA SER A 203 -4.15 -9.87 1.99
C SER A 203 -5.04 -10.76 2.83
N ASP A 204 -5.74 -10.14 3.76
CA ASP A 204 -6.86 -10.74 4.51
C ASP A 204 -8.16 -10.65 3.71
N ARG A 205 -8.37 -9.51 3.02
CA ARG A 205 -9.50 -9.26 2.11
C ARG A 205 -9.04 -8.55 0.85
N ILE A 206 -9.75 -8.83 -0.24
CA ILE A 206 -9.50 -8.25 -1.56
C ILE A 206 -10.78 -7.55 -2.00
N PHE A 207 -10.68 -6.26 -2.28
CA PHE A 207 -11.75 -5.47 -2.89
C PHE A 207 -11.50 -5.39 -4.39
N LEU A 208 -12.35 -6.05 -5.17
CA LEU A 208 -12.29 -5.99 -6.63
C LEU A 208 -13.03 -4.76 -7.12
N PHE A 209 -12.34 -3.91 -7.86
CA PHE A 209 -12.88 -2.68 -8.43
C PHE A 209 -13.28 -2.88 -9.89
N SER A 210 -14.45 -2.34 -10.26
CA SER A 210 -14.84 -2.10 -11.64
C SER A 210 -14.38 -0.73 -12.11
N ALA A 211 -14.39 -0.49 -13.41
CA ALA A 211 -14.03 0.79 -14.03
C ALA A 211 -15.26 1.53 -14.57
N ASN A 212 -15.09 2.85 -14.84
CA ASN A 212 -15.99 3.71 -15.60
C ASN A 212 -17.41 3.93 -15.01
N PRO A 213 -17.59 4.48 -13.82
CA PRO A 213 -16.60 4.92 -12.83
C PRO A 213 -16.12 3.79 -11.95
N GLY A 214 -14.99 4.02 -11.26
CA GLY A 214 -14.46 3.08 -10.27
C GLY A 214 -15.43 2.86 -9.13
N SER A 215 -15.82 1.63 -8.87
CA SER A 215 -16.67 1.21 -7.76
C SER A 215 -16.23 -0.15 -7.21
N VAL A 216 -16.62 -0.50 -5.99
CA VAL A 216 -16.34 -1.84 -5.44
C VAL A 216 -17.33 -2.82 -6.05
N HIS A 217 -16.84 -3.69 -6.94
CA HIS A 217 -17.66 -4.72 -7.58
C HIS A 217 -17.93 -5.89 -6.63
N LYS A 218 -16.87 -6.41 -5.99
CA LYS A 218 -16.96 -7.59 -5.11
C LYS A 218 -15.86 -7.59 -4.07
N THR A 219 -16.15 -8.19 -2.92
CA THR A 219 -15.15 -8.39 -1.85
C THR A 219 -14.92 -9.89 -1.67
N PHE A 220 -13.63 -10.28 -1.62
CA PHE A 220 -13.23 -11.66 -1.34
C PHE A 220 -12.52 -11.70 0.01
N LYS A 221 -12.89 -12.66 0.84
CA LYS A 221 -12.11 -13.00 2.03
C LYS A 221 -11.08 -14.06 1.65
N VAL A 222 -9.83 -13.82 1.96
CA VAL A 222 -8.78 -14.83 1.78
C VAL A 222 -8.93 -15.88 2.88
N PRO A 223 -8.88 -17.19 2.56
CA PRO A 223 -8.95 -18.26 3.57
C PRO A 223 -7.89 -18.13 4.65
N ASP A 224 -8.26 -18.43 5.90
CA ASP A 224 -7.37 -18.26 7.04
C ASP A 224 -6.09 -19.10 6.90
N GLU A 225 -6.18 -20.28 6.25
CA GLU A 225 -5.05 -21.16 5.97
C GLU A 225 -4.00 -20.52 5.03
N LEU A 226 -4.42 -19.60 4.16
CA LEU A 226 -3.50 -18.84 3.29
C LEU A 226 -2.91 -17.64 4.05
N ARG A 227 -3.70 -16.96 4.85
CA ARG A 227 -3.33 -15.74 5.57
C ARG A 227 -2.23 -15.93 6.61
N GLU A 228 -2.10 -17.16 7.14
CA GLU A 228 -1.06 -17.49 8.12
C GLU A 228 0.29 -17.77 7.48
N LEU A 229 0.32 -18.05 6.19
CA LEU A 229 1.53 -18.36 5.43
C LEU A 229 2.21 -17.08 4.92
N THR A 230 3.54 -17.16 4.69
CA THR A 230 4.21 -16.12 3.93
C THR A 230 3.73 -16.13 2.47
N PRO A 231 3.79 -15.01 1.75
CA PRO A 231 3.34 -14.90 0.36
C PRO A 231 3.88 -15.99 -0.57
N PHE A 232 5.16 -16.35 -0.42
CA PHE A 232 5.76 -17.44 -1.20
C PHE A 232 5.10 -18.79 -0.89
N HIS A 233 4.86 -19.11 0.38
CA HIS A 233 4.24 -20.37 0.78
C HIS A 233 2.75 -20.42 0.46
N ALA A 234 2.04 -19.30 0.59
CA ALA A 234 0.63 -19.20 0.23
C ALA A 234 0.37 -19.61 -1.24
N ARG A 235 1.28 -19.24 -2.17
CA ARG A 235 1.18 -19.60 -3.58
C ARG A 235 1.25 -21.11 -3.85
N ASN A 236 1.84 -21.88 -2.96
CA ASN A 236 1.95 -23.34 -3.07
C ASN A 236 0.79 -24.10 -2.37
N HIS A 237 -0.10 -23.39 -1.69
CA HIS A 237 -1.21 -24.01 -0.96
C HIS A 237 -2.35 -24.41 -1.92
N PRO A 238 -3.03 -25.57 -1.71
CA PRO A 238 -4.09 -26.06 -2.60
C PRO A 238 -5.28 -25.10 -2.80
N GLN A 239 -5.59 -24.26 -1.84
CA GLN A 239 -6.67 -23.28 -1.95
C GLN A 239 -6.32 -22.06 -2.81
N TYR A 240 -5.03 -21.79 -3.01
CA TYR A 240 -4.57 -20.63 -3.79
C TYR A 240 -5.09 -20.65 -5.24
N PRO A 241 -4.88 -21.70 -6.05
CA PRO A 241 -5.36 -21.72 -7.44
C PRO A 241 -6.90 -21.66 -7.53
N ILE A 242 -7.62 -22.14 -6.53
CA ILE A 242 -9.09 -22.09 -6.49
C ILE A 242 -9.56 -20.65 -6.34
N LEU A 243 -8.97 -19.92 -5.37
CA LEU A 243 -9.29 -18.51 -5.16
C LEU A 243 -8.85 -17.65 -6.35
N PHE A 244 -7.65 -17.93 -6.91
CA PHE A 244 -7.15 -17.24 -8.10
C PHE A 244 -8.12 -17.36 -9.27
N GLN A 245 -8.58 -18.58 -9.58
CA GLN A 245 -9.56 -18.83 -10.65
C GLN A 245 -10.90 -18.12 -10.41
N THR A 246 -11.32 -18.07 -9.14
CA THR A 246 -12.57 -17.39 -8.76
C THR A 246 -12.47 -15.89 -9.02
N ILE A 247 -11.36 -15.27 -8.59
CA ILE A 247 -11.13 -13.82 -8.79
C ILE A 247 -10.91 -13.52 -10.27
N TRP A 248 -10.17 -14.37 -10.99
CA TRP A 248 -9.94 -14.20 -12.42
C TRP A 248 -11.24 -14.14 -13.22
N LYS A 249 -12.18 -15.07 -12.98
CA LYS A 249 -13.49 -15.08 -13.65
C LYS A 249 -14.29 -13.79 -13.41
N GLU A 250 -14.26 -13.29 -12.18
CA GLU A 250 -14.93 -12.02 -11.86
C GLU A 250 -14.25 -10.83 -12.55
N LEU A 251 -12.92 -10.81 -12.59
CA LEU A 251 -12.17 -9.76 -13.26
C LEU A 251 -12.43 -9.78 -14.77
N GLU A 252 -12.41 -10.96 -15.40
CA GLU A 252 -12.70 -11.14 -16.83
C GLU A 252 -14.12 -10.66 -17.18
N SER A 253 -15.09 -10.85 -16.27
CA SER A 253 -16.46 -10.37 -16.47
C SER A 253 -16.62 -8.85 -16.47
N LEU A 254 -15.59 -8.13 -15.96
CA LEU A 254 -15.58 -6.65 -15.92
C LEU A 254 -14.98 -6.01 -17.17
N GLU A 255 -14.35 -6.81 -18.05
CA GLU A 255 -13.72 -6.32 -19.29
C GLU A 255 -14.68 -6.33 -20.49
N TYR A 256 -15.89 -6.90 -20.32
CA TYR A 256 -16.97 -6.96 -21.32
C TYR A 256 -18.17 -6.16 -20.85
#